data_5b49cd70cd9566702220c76f893fbf33
#
_entry.id   5b49cd70cd9566702220c76f893fbf33
#
_cell.length_a   1.000
_cell.length_b   1.000
_cell.length_c   1.000
_cell.angle_alpha   90.00
_cell.angle_beta   90.00
_cell.angle_gamma   90.00
#
_symmetry.space_group_name_H-M   'P 1'
#
loop_
_entity.id
_entity.type
_entity.pdbx_description
1 polymer ?
#
loop_
_entity_poly.entity_id
_entity_poly.type
_entity_poly.pdbx_seq_one_letter_code
_entity_poly.pdbx_strand_id
1 'polypeptide(L)'
;MQSSFGIASFRSRTQVLRLENALRRAGFTAGVISTPREVAMGCGLSVRFELADYPSVVSVYRRLNPGALIGFDRVDHYGTRQMHLAPLSPPR
;
A
#
# COMPACT_ATOMS: atom_id res chain seq x y z
N MET A 1 7.98 1.56 20.36
CA MET A 1 8.81 1.67 19.15
C MET A 1 7.94 2.08 17.98
N GLN A 2 8.36 3.05 17.24
CA GLN A 2 7.62 3.56 16.08
C GLN A 2 8.06 2.84 14.82
N SER A 3 7.10 2.45 14.01
CA SER A 3 7.39 1.94 12.68
C SER A 3 6.48 2.64 11.67
N SER A 4 6.97 2.82 10.45
CA SER A 4 6.21 3.46 9.39
C SER A 4 6.36 2.67 8.11
N PHE A 5 5.29 2.59 7.36
CA PHE A 5 5.28 1.89 6.08
C PHE A 5 4.21 2.48 5.18
N GLY A 6 4.22 2.09 3.91
CA GLY A 6 3.19 2.49 2.97
C GLY A 6 2.19 1.39 2.73
N ILE A 7 0.98 1.77 2.38
CA ILE A 7 -0.04 0.83 1.91
C ILE A 7 -0.68 1.33 0.62
N ALA A 8 -1.03 0.41 -0.24
CA ALA A 8 -1.85 0.66 -1.42
C ALA A 8 -3.16 -0.10 -1.25
N SER A 9 -4.27 0.63 -1.24
CA SER A 9 -5.59 0.05 -0.99
C SER A 9 -6.40 0.03 -2.27
N PHE A 10 -7.10 -1.07 -2.50
CA PHE A 10 -7.86 -1.30 -3.73
C PHE A 10 -9.28 -1.76 -3.41
N ARG A 11 -10.19 -1.56 -4.36
CA ARG A 11 -11.55 -2.11 -4.29
C ARG A 11 -11.60 -3.57 -4.73
N SER A 12 -10.56 -4.05 -5.41
CA SER A 12 -10.50 -5.40 -5.96
C SER A 12 -9.36 -6.18 -5.32
N ARG A 13 -9.69 -7.34 -4.77
CA ARG A 13 -8.71 -8.27 -4.20
C ARG A 13 -7.69 -8.72 -5.26
N THR A 14 -8.15 -8.95 -6.48
CA THR A 14 -7.28 -9.36 -7.58
C THR A 14 -6.19 -8.32 -7.83
N GLN A 15 -6.53 -7.03 -7.75
CA GLN A 15 -5.55 -5.97 -7.97
C GLN A 15 -4.53 -5.89 -6.84
N VAL A 16 -4.94 -6.15 -5.61
CA VAL A 16 -4.02 -6.24 -4.47
C VAL A 16 -2.96 -7.31 -4.75
N LEU A 17 -3.41 -8.50 -5.14
CA LEU A 17 -2.50 -9.63 -5.37
C LEU A 17 -1.59 -9.37 -6.58
N ARG A 18 -2.10 -8.73 -7.61
CA ARG A 18 -1.29 -8.40 -8.79
C ARG A 18 -0.17 -7.41 -8.44
N LEU A 19 -0.48 -6.36 -7.71
CA LEU A 19 0.53 -5.38 -7.34
C LEU A 19 1.57 -6.00 -6.40
N GLU A 20 1.14 -6.74 -5.40
CA GLU A 20 2.05 -7.38 -4.48
C GLU A 20 3.03 -8.29 -5.22
N ASN A 21 2.51 -9.14 -6.11
CA ASN A 21 3.33 -10.05 -6.89
C ASN A 21 4.32 -9.30 -7.78
N ALA A 22 3.87 -8.24 -8.46
CA ALA A 22 4.73 -7.45 -9.35
C ALA A 22 5.86 -6.77 -8.57
N LEU A 23 5.57 -6.24 -7.39
CA LEU A 23 6.58 -5.61 -6.55
C LEU A 23 7.64 -6.63 -6.10
N ARG A 24 7.21 -7.80 -5.67
CA ARG A 24 8.13 -8.85 -5.24
C ARG A 24 9.01 -9.33 -6.39
N ARG A 25 8.44 -9.48 -7.57
CA ARG A 25 9.20 -9.85 -8.77
C ARG A 25 10.23 -8.80 -9.16
N ALA A 26 9.92 -7.53 -8.90
CA ALA A 26 10.86 -6.43 -9.16
C ALA A 26 11.93 -6.28 -8.08
N GLY A 27 11.89 -7.12 -7.05
CA GLY A 27 12.90 -7.12 -5.99
C GLY A 27 12.55 -6.26 -4.79
N PHE A 28 11.33 -5.73 -4.71
CA PHE A 28 10.90 -4.92 -3.57
C PHE A 28 10.29 -5.77 -2.49
N THR A 29 10.44 -5.31 -1.25
CA THR A 29 9.76 -5.92 -0.11
C THR A 29 8.31 -5.50 -0.13
N ALA A 30 7.40 -6.44 -0.24
CA ALA A 30 5.98 -6.17 -0.25
C ALA A 30 5.22 -7.36 0.34
N GLY A 31 4.06 -7.06 0.90
CA GLY A 31 3.19 -8.08 1.46
C GLY A 31 1.74 -7.66 1.40
N VAL A 32 0.85 -8.57 1.73
CA VAL A 32 -0.59 -8.30 1.81
C VAL A 32 -0.96 -8.23 3.28
N ILE A 33 -1.67 -7.17 3.65
CA ILE A 33 -2.15 -7.00 5.02
C ILE A 33 -3.64 -6.67 5.01
N SER A 34 -4.29 -6.85 6.14
CA SER A 34 -5.64 -6.35 6.32
C SER A 34 -5.64 -4.84 6.26
N THR A 35 -6.58 -4.26 5.52
CA THR A 35 -6.70 -2.82 5.40
C THR A 35 -7.07 -2.22 6.76
N PRO A 36 -6.37 -1.19 7.23
CA PRO A 36 -6.75 -0.51 8.46
C PRO A 36 -8.16 0.04 8.38
N ARG A 37 -8.88 0.04 9.49
CA ARG A 37 -10.25 0.52 9.56
C ARG A 37 -10.41 1.97 9.14
N GLU A 38 -9.37 2.77 9.32
CA GLU A 38 -9.35 4.17 8.97
C GLU A 38 -9.41 4.40 7.46
N VAL A 39 -9.04 3.39 6.68
CA VAL A 39 -9.23 3.41 5.23
C VAL A 39 -10.64 2.91 4.97
N ALA A 40 -11.51 3.83 4.59
CA ALA A 40 -12.94 3.63 4.68
C ALA A 40 -13.53 2.61 3.72
N MET A 41 -12.88 2.25 2.64
CA MET A 41 -13.51 1.45 1.59
C MET A 41 -12.48 0.53 0.94
N GLY A 42 -12.93 -0.59 0.42
CA GLY A 42 -12.07 -1.49 -0.32
C GLY A 42 -12.43 -2.94 -0.11
N CYS A 43 -11.57 -3.84 -0.57
CA CYS A 43 -11.79 -5.28 -0.45
C CYS A 43 -11.32 -5.85 0.89
N GLY A 44 -10.85 -5.02 1.80
CA GLY A 44 -10.34 -5.46 3.09
C GLY A 44 -8.87 -5.84 3.09
N LEU A 45 -8.21 -5.81 1.95
CA LEU A 45 -6.79 -6.11 1.81
C LEU A 45 -6.06 -4.94 1.18
N SER A 46 -4.80 -4.76 1.59
CA SER A 46 -3.92 -3.72 1.04
C SER A 46 -2.53 -4.30 0.83
N VAL A 47 -1.78 -3.70 -0.08
CA VAL A 47 -0.38 -4.02 -0.27
C VAL A 47 0.44 -3.15 0.65
N ARG A 48 1.26 -3.77 1.48
CA ARG A 48 2.24 -3.08 2.31
C ARG A 48 3.56 -3.00 1.57
N PHE A 49 4.20 -1.83 1.62
CA PHE A 49 5.50 -1.61 1.01
C PHE A 49 6.34 -0.68 1.88
N GLU A 50 7.65 -0.65 1.62
CA GLU A 50 8.55 0.26 2.32
C GLU A 50 8.37 1.69 1.78
N LEU A 51 8.30 2.67 2.68
CA LEU A 51 8.10 4.07 2.28
C LEU A 51 9.19 4.57 1.34
N ALA A 52 10.43 4.13 1.56
CA ALA A 52 11.54 4.53 0.69
C ALA A 52 11.35 4.09 -0.75
N ASP A 53 10.54 3.06 -0.98
CA ASP A 53 10.29 2.51 -2.32
C ASP A 53 9.07 3.14 -2.99
N TYR A 54 8.42 4.11 -2.36
CA TYR A 54 7.16 4.65 -2.85
C TYR A 54 7.20 5.10 -4.32
N PRO A 55 8.22 5.87 -4.78
CA PRO A 55 8.26 6.25 -6.20
C PRO A 55 8.31 5.05 -7.12
N SER A 56 9.06 4.01 -6.75
CA SER A 56 9.14 2.77 -7.54
C SER A 56 7.83 2.01 -7.51
N VAL A 57 7.16 1.98 -6.36
CA VAL A 57 5.85 1.34 -6.21
C VAL A 57 4.84 1.99 -7.16
N VAL A 58 4.82 3.31 -7.22
CA VAL A 58 3.94 4.03 -8.14
C VAL A 58 4.26 3.70 -9.60
N SER A 59 5.54 3.61 -9.95
CA SER A 59 5.95 3.23 -11.30
C SER A 59 5.46 1.83 -11.67
N VAL A 60 5.62 0.87 -10.78
CA VAL A 60 5.13 -0.50 -11.02
C VAL A 60 3.61 -0.50 -11.15
N TYR A 61 2.92 0.22 -10.27
CA TYR A 61 1.47 0.36 -10.32
C TYR A 61 1.02 0.88 -11.69
N ARG A 62 1.66 1.94 -12.18
CA ARG A 62 1.29 2.55 -13.47
C ARG A 62 1.49 1.59 -14.64
N ARG A 63 2.54 0.77 -14.61
CA ARG A 63 2.79 -0.21 -15.66
C ARG A 63 1.74 -1.32 -15.70
N LEU A 64 1.22 -1.71 -14.55
CA LEU A 64 0.16 -2.70 -14.47
C LEU A 64 -1.17 -2.16 -14.98
N ASN A 65 -1.32 -0.85 -14.99
CA ASN A 65 -2.57 -0.18 -15.33
C ASN A 65 -3.77 -0.83 -14.62
N PRO A 66 -3.70 -1.07 -13.31
CA PRO A 66 -4.80 -1.69 -12.59
C PRO A 66 -5.91 -0.67 -12.36
N GLY A 67 -7.13 -1.10 -12.39
CA GLY A 67 -8.21 -0.28 -11.92
C GLY A 67 -8.39 -0.40 -10.41
N ALA A 68 -9.41 0.25 -9.89
CA ALA A 68 -9.90 0.04 -8.53
C ALA A 68 -8.95 0.50 -7.40
N LEU A 69 -7.96 1.32 -7.69
CA LEU A 69 -7.13 1.92 -6.65
C LEU A 69 -7.96 2.91 -5.84
N ILE A 70 -7.92 2.76 -4.51
CA ILE A 70 -8.50 3.72 -3.58
C ILE A 70 -7.47 4.80 -3.27
N GLY A 71 -6.24 4.41 -2.95
CA GLY A 71 -5.18 5.36 -2.68
C GLY A 71 -3.95 4.71 -2.10
N PHE A 72 -2.93 5.55 -1.96
CA PHE A 72 -1.70 5.22 -1.25
C PHE A 72 -1.70 6.00 0.05
N ASP A 73 -1.37 5.32 1.14
CA ASP A 73 -1.33 5.94 2.46
C ASP A 73 -0.05 5.58 3.17
N ARG A 74 0.39 6.49 4.03
CA ARG A 74 1.44 6.22 4.99
C ARG A 74 0.80 5.79 6.30
N VAL A 75 1.31 4.72 6.87
CA VAL A 75 0.89 4.23 8.17
C VAL A 75 2.02 4.44 9.15
N ASP A 76 1.77 5.19 10.20
CA ASP A 76 2.68 5.36 11.32
C ASP A 76 2.12 4.57 12.49
N HIS A 77 2.88 3.62 12.99
CA HIS A 77 2.44 2.74 14.06
C HIS A 77 3.23 3.04 15.32
N TYR A 78 2.54 3.50 16.34
CA TYR A 78 3.13 3.91 17.61
C TYR A 78 2.73 2.91 18.68
N GLY A 79 3.68 2.06 19.08
CA GLY A 79 3.38 1.01 20.06
C GLY A 79 2.41 -0.02 19.50
N THR A 80 1.57 -0.59 20.37
CA THR A 80 0.70 -1.69 19.99
C THR A 80 -0.71 -1.29 19.58
N ARG A 81 -1.12 -0.06 19.85
CA ARG A 81 -2.51 0.36 19.68
C ARG A 81 -2.72 1.60 18.84
N GLN A 82 -1.70 2.42 18.68
CA GLN A 82 -1.87 3.68 17.94
C GLN A 82 -1.40 3.52 16.52
N MET A 83 -2.26 3.94 15.63
CA MET A 83 -1.97 3.93 14.20
C MET A 83 -2.41 5.27 13.63
N HIS A 84 -1.54 5.90 12.87
CA HIS A 84 -1.81 7.17 12.21
C HIS A 84 -1.71 6.98 10.71
N LEU A 85 -2.74 7.40 10.00
CA LEU A 85 -2.79 7.32 8.54
C LEU A 85 -2.69 8.71 7.94
N ALA A 86 -1.92 8.81 6.87
CA ALA A 86 -1.83 10.04 6.09
C ALA A 86 -1.77 9.69 4.60
N PRO A 87 -2.53 10.37 3.74
CA PRO A 87 -2.44 10.14 2.31
C PRO A 87 -1.05 10.46 1.80
N LEU A 88 -0.58 9.66 0.84
CA LEU A 88 0.68 9.93 0.16
C LEU A 88 0.39 10.67 -1.15
N SER A 89 1.11 11.77 -1.35
CA SER A 89 1.02 12.49 -2.60
C SER A 89 1.69 11.67 -3.71
N PRO A 90 1.11 11.64 -4.92
CA PRO A 90 1.75 10.97 -6.04
C PRO A 90 3.11 11.60 -6.31
N PRO A 91 4.16 10.81 -6.53
CA PRO A 91 5.44 11.35 -6.96
C PRO A 91 5.31 11.91 -8.37
N ARG A 92 6.05 12.95 -8.61
CA ARG A 92 6.09 13.58 -9.95
C ARG A 92 7.06 12.89 -10.87
#